data_5caba676fc9f1016959dd2103a46fc53
#
_entry.id   5caba676fc9f1016959dd2103a46fc53
#
_cell.length_a   1.000
_cell.length_b   1.000
_cell.length_c   1.000
_cell.angle_alpha   90.00
_cell.angle_beta   90.00
_cell.angle_gamma   90.00
#
_symmetry.space_group_name_H-M   'P 1'
#
loop_
_entity.id
_entity.type
_entity.pdbx_description
1 polymer ?
#
loop_
_entity_poly.entity_id
_entity_poly.type
_entity_poly.pdbx_seq_one_letter_code
_entity_poly.pdbx_strand_id
1 'polypeptide(L)'
;MTKQRYFFTVLILGALTALGPFSIDMYLPGFPAIAKSFHTTTAQVSLSLSSFFVGLAAGQLLYGPLLDRFGRKKPLYIGLTIYIIASAGCYYSTSIESLIWLRLIQAIGSCAAGVASMAMVRDIFPLEENARIFALLILILGASPMIAPTVGGYVTAVFNWHIIFIILGIMAAVILFTVIFFLPESYKPDKNYSLKPIPIINSFLAVIKEPQFYTYSFAGAFAFASLFVYVAGSPLVFMEIFKVSTKTYGWIFAGLSIGFIGSSQVNNLLLKKYKSEQIIMVASSIQVITALVFLTGNLSNVFGLAGTIAMIFIMLCCVGIASPNASALSLAPFSKSAGTASALLGAMQLGLGSLATFSVSMFDSHSAVPMTGIMAVSSIIALLVLLIGRRRIVNKVEVSEPVAGMAH
;
A
#
# COMPACT_ATOMS: atom_id res chain seq x y z
N MET A 1 21.86 6.24 22.57
CA MET A 1 22.40 6.19 21.18
C MET A 1 23.06 7.54 20.85
N THR A 2 24.21 7.58 20.12
CA THR A 2 24.77 8.86 19.66
C THR A 2 23.87 9.51 18.62
N LYS A 3 23.86 10.87 18.52
CA LYS A 3 23.02 11.59 17.52
C LYS A 3 23.25 11.11 16.10
N GLN A 4 24.48 10.81 15.75
CA GLN A 4 24.85 10.30 14.42
C GLN A 4 24.27 8.91 14.17
N ARG A 5 24.38 8.00 15.13
CA ARG A 5 23.81 6.64 15.02
C ARG A 5 22.28 6.66 14.95
N TYR A 6 21.65 7.55 15.69
CA TYR A 6 20.20 7.79 15.63
C TYR A 6 19.78 8.19 14.22
N PHE A 7 20.43 9.21 13.66
CA PHE A 7 20.11 9.71 12.31
C PHE A 7 20.26 8.61 11.24
N PHE A 8 21.37 7.87 11.24
CA PHE A 8 21.57 6.77 10.29
C PHE A 8 20.55 5.65 10.45
N THR A 9 20.18 5.29 11.68
CA THR A 9 19.15 4.27 11.91
C THR A 9 17.80 4.70 11.33
N VAL A 10 17.37 5.92 11.59
CA VAL A 10 16.10 6.47 11.05
C VAL A 10 16.14 6.53 9.52
N LEU A 11 17.28 6.93 8.93
CA LEU A 11 17.46 7.00 7.49
C LEU A 11 17.34 5.60 6.84
N ILE A 12 17.98 4.58 7.43
CA ILE A 12 17.91 3.20 6.93
C ILE A 12 16.48 2.66 7.04
N LEU A 13 15.80 2.87 8.16
CA LEU A 13 14.41 2.44 8.34
C LEU A 13 13.47 3.16 7.36
N GLY A 14 13.72 4.43 7.09
CA GLY A 14 13.01 5.19 6.05
C GLY A 14 13.22 4.63 4.65
N ALA A 15 14.46 4.30 4.29
CA ALA A 15 14.80 3.71 3.00
C ALA A 15 14.16 2.32 2.82
N LEU A 16 14.16 1.48 3.88
CA LEU A 16 13.45 0.20 3.89
C LEU A 16 11.95 0.38 3.64
N THR A 17 11.35 1.38 4.26
CA THR A 17 9.91 1.68 4.12
C THR A 17 9.58 2.18 2.71
N ALA A 18 10.46 2.95 2.08
CA ALA A 18 10.27 3.50 0.73
C ALA A 18 10.33 2.44 -0.37
N LEU A 19 11.02 1.31 -0.16
CA LEU A 19 11.30 0.31 -1.21
C LEU A 19 10.03 -0.22 -1.88
N GLY A 20 8.97 -0.51 -1.09
CA GLY A 20 7.69 -1.00 -1.61
C GLY A 20 6.99 0.01 -2.53
N PRO A 21 6.65 1.20 -2.05
CA PRO A 21 6.04 2.26 -2.87
C PRO A 21 6.84 2.61 -4.12
N PHE A 22 8.18 2.74 -4.03
CA PHE A 22 9.01 2.98 -5.21
C PHE A 22 8.90 1.85 -6.23
N SER A 23 8.82 0.59 -5.78
CA SER A 23 8.64 -0.57 -6.65
C SER A 23 7.30 -0.59 -7.38
N ILE A 24 6.27 0.01 -6.77
CA ILE A 24 4.92 0.11 -7.34
C ILE A 24 4.87 1.30 -8.31
N ASP A 25 5.18 2.48 -7.82
CA ASP A 25 4.81 3.73 -8.47
C ASP A 25 5.80 4.17 -9.55
N MET A 26 7.11 3.87 -9.39
CA MET A 26 8.14 4.22 -10.37
C MET A 26 7.99 3.43 -11.69
N TYR A 27 7.33 2.28 -11.62
CA TYR A 27 7.11 1.37 -12.74
C TYR A 27 5.92 1.78 -13.64
N LEU A 28 4.90 2.48 -13.09
CA LEU A 28 3.66 2.80 -13.78
C LEU A 28 3.83 3.59 -15.08
N PRO A 29 4.69 4.61 -15.17
CA PRO A 29 4.89 5.35 -16.42
C PRO A 29 5.46 4.49 -17.56
N GLY A 30 6.04 3.33 -17.23
CA GLY A 30 6.58 2.37 -18.19
C GLY A 30 5.54 1.47 -18.85
N PHE A 31 4.28 1.41 -18.36
CA PHE A 31 3.28 0.45 -18.84
C PHE A 31 3.06 0.44 -20.35
N PRO A 32 2.86 1.58 -21.04
CA PRO A 32 2.69 1.56 -22.49
C PRO A 32 3.94 1.06 -23.24
N ALA A 33 5.14 1.39 -22.72
CA ALA A 33 6.39 0.93 -23.32
C ALA A 33 6.58 -0.58 -23.14
N ILE A 34 6.20 -1.13 -21.99
CA ILE A 34 6.24 -2.57 -21.70
C ILE A 34 5.23 -3.30 -22.57
N ALA A 35 4.00 -2.79 -22.69
CA ALA A 35 2.96 -3.37 -23.53
C ALA A 35 3.43 -3.46 -24.98
N LYS A 36 4.04 -2.39 -25.50
CA LYS A 36 4.63 -2.37 -26.85
C LYS A 36 5.80 -3.35 -26.98
N SER A 37 6.67 -3.45 -25.98
CA SER A 37 7.87 -4.32 -25.99
C SER A 37 7.49 -5.81 -26.04
N PHE A 38 6.43 -6.20 -25.32
CA PHE A 38 5.95 -7.58 -25.25
C PHE A 38 4.79 -7.89 -26.20
N HIS A 39 4.43 -6.97 -27.12
CA HIS A 39 3.29 -7.11 -28.03
C HIS A 39 1.99 -7.48 -27.33
N THR A 40 1.71 -6.82 -26.20
CA THR A 40 0.56 -7.06 -25.34
C THR A 40 -0.21 -5.76 -25.06
N THR A 41 -1.21 -5.80 -24.18
CA THR A 41 -2.00 -4.62 -23.79
C THR A 41 -1.56 -4.09 -22.43
N THR A 42 -1.81 -2.80 -22.17
CA THR A 42 -1.55 -2.19 -20.84
C THR A 42 -2.38 -2.86 -19.75
N ALA A 43 -3.57 -3.38 -20.08
CA ALA A 43 -4.37 -4.19 -19.17
C ALA A 43 -3.63 -5.46 -18.74
N GLN A 44 -2.97 -6.15 -19.66
CA GLN A 44 -2.14 -7.32 -19.32
C GLN A 44 -0.88 -6.96 -18.54
N VAL A 45 -0.25 -5.81 -18.84
CA VAL A 45 0.86 -5.31 -18.01
C VAL A 45 0.44 -5.06 -16.58
N SER A 46 -0.80 -4.62 -16.33
CA SER A 46 -1.32 -4.40 -14.98
C SER A 46 -1.43 -5.68 -14.14
N LEU A 47 -1.44 -6.88 -14.76
CA LEU A 47 -1.34 -8.16 -14.04
C LEU A 47 -0.03 -8.30 -13.27
N SER A 48 1.07 -7.73 -13.78
CA SER A 48 2.35 -7.72 -13.07
C SER A 48 2.31 -6.88 -11.79
N LEU A 49 1.46 -5.85 -11.75
CA LEU A 49 1.18 -5.06 -10.56
C LEU A 49 0.27 -5.83 -9.60
N SER A 50 -0.77 -6.49 -10.12
CA SER A 50 -1.64 -7.36 -9.32
C SER A 50 -0.85 -8.47 -8.65
N SER A 51 0.07 -9.13 -9.38
CA SER A 51 0.95 -10.16 -8.82
C SER A 51 1.88 -9.61 -7.74
N PHE A 52 2.36 -8.37 -7.90
CA PHE A 52 3.15 -7.68 -6.88
C PHE A 52 2.34 -7.47 -5.59
N PHE A 53 1.09 -7.05 -5.67
CA PHE A 53 0.21 -6.93 -4.50
C PHE A 53 -0.09 -8.28 -3.84
N VAL A 54 -0.26 -9.37 -4.61
CA VAL A 54 -0.37 -10.74 -4.08
C VAL A 54 0.90 -11.10 -3.29
N GLY A 55 2.07 -10.83 -3.84
CA GLY A 55 3.35 -11.08 -3.19
C GLY A 55 3.52 -10.30 -1.88
N LEU A 56 3.11 -9.02 -1.87
CA LEU A 56 3.09 -8.22 -0.65
C LEU A 56 2.11 -8.77 0.39
N ALA A 57 0.89 -9.15 -0.02
CA ALA A 57 -0.12 -9.73 0.88
C ALA A 57 0.37 -11.04 1.52
N ALA A 58 0.94 -11.94 0.73
CA ALA A 58 1.55 -13.16 1.23
C ALA A 58 2.73 -12.86 2.17
N GLY A 59 3.57 -11.90 1.81
CA GLY A 59 4.70 -11.46 2.62
C GLY A 59 4.27 -10.92 3.99
N GLN A 60 3.18 -10.17 4.09
CA GLN A 60 2.64 -9.65 5.36
C GLN A 60 2.35 -10.80 6.36
N LEU A 61 1.81 -11.91 5.88
CA LEU A 61 1.50 -13.06 6.72
C LEU A 61 2.75 -13.88 7.08
N LEU A 62 3.76 -13.89 6.20
CA LEU A 62 4.97 -14.70 6.35
C LEU A 62 6.03 -14.03 7.24
N TYR A 63 6.29 -12.73 7.02
CA TYR A 63 7.43 -12.07 7.67
C TYR A 63 7.23 -11.80 9.15
N GLY A 64 6.00 -11.63 9.65
CA GLY A 64 5.75 -11.50 11.08
C GLY A 64 6.37 -12.65 11.89
N PRO A 65 5.91 -13.89 11.68
CA PRO A 65 6.46 -15.08 12.35
C PRO A 65 7.96 -15.32 12.11
N LEU A 66 8.46 -15.02 10.90
CA LEU A 66 9.87 -15.20 10.58
C LEU A 66 10.77 -14.23 11.34
N LEU A 67 10.33 -12.95 11.46
CA LEU A 67 11.06 -11.91 12.21
C LEU A 67 11.09 -12.20 13.71
N ASP A 68 10.05 -12.80 14.28
CA ASP A 68 10.01 -13.17 15.68
C ASP A 68 10.86 -14.43 15.95
N ARG A 69 10.86 -15.40 15.05
CA ARG A 69 11.63 -16.65 15.19
C ARG A 69 13.12 -16.48 14.99
N PHE A 70 13.54 -15.71 13.97
CA PHE A 70 14.94 -15.66 13.51
C PHE A 70 15.65 -14.34 13.83
N GLY A 71 14.96 -13.38 14.47
CA GLY A 71 15.44 -12.01 14.64
C GLY A 71 15.14 -11.16 13.40
N ARG A 72 15.41 -9.84 13.49
CA ARG A 72 14.99 -8.89 12.45
C ARG A 72 15.89 -8.95 11.21
N LYS A 73 17.21 -9.07 11.40
CA LYS A 73 18.18 -8.95 10.30
C LYS A 73 18.18 -10.15 9.35
N LYS A 74 18.09 -11.39 9.83
CA LYS A 74 18.20 -12.58 8.97
C LYS A 74 17.09 -12.63 7.89
N PRO A 75 15.79 -12.55 8.24
CA PRO A 75 14.74 -12.52 7.24
C PRO A 75 14.84 -11.30 6.31
N LEU A 76 15.31 -10.16 6.83
CA LEU A 76 15.52 -8.94 6.05
C LEU A 76 16.62 -9.12 5.00
N TYR A 77 17.75 -9.75 5.34
CA TYR A 77 18.82 -10.07 4.39
C TYR A 77 18.32 -10.96 3.25
N ILE A 78 17.60 -12.03 3.62
CA ILE A 78 17.03 -12.95 2.63
C ILE A 78 16.05 -12.21 1.72
N GLY A 79 15.13 -11.43 2.29
CA GLY A 79 14.15 -10.67 1.53
C GLY A 79 14.78 -9.67 0.56
N LEU A 80 15.74 -8.85 1.02
CA LEU A 80 16.44 -7.89 0.16
C LEU A 80 17.27 -8.60 -0.93
N THR A 81 17.89 -9.74 -0.64
CA THR A 81 18.61 -10.53 -1.64
C THR A 81 17.66 -11.08 -2.70
N ILE A 82 16.51 -11.65 -2.29
CA ILE A 82 15.46 -12.10 -3.22
C ILE A 82 14.99 -10.93 -4.09
N TYR A 83 14.77 -9.75 -3.49
CA TYR A 83 14.35 -8.57 -4.20
C TYR A 83 15.36 -8.14 -5.28
N ILE A 84 16.67 -8.11 -4.96
CA ILE A 84 17.75 -7.74 -5.90
C ILE A 84 17.79 -8.72 -7.06
N ILE A 85 17.76 -10.04 -6.77
CA ILE A 85 17.79 -11.09 -7.81
C ILE A 85 16.54 -10.97 -8.70
N ALA A 86 15.36 -10.80 -8.12
CA ALA A 86 14.12 -10.64 -8.88
C ALA A 86 14.12 -9.35 -9.72
N SER A 87 14.70 -8.25 -9.20
CA SER A 87 14.86 -7.00 -9.96
C SER A 87 15.77 -7.20 -11.19
N ALA A 88 16.88 -7.90 -11.03
CA ALA A 88 17.74 -8.29 -12.14
C ALA A 88 16.98 -9.18 -13.15
N GLY A 89 16.19 -10.13 -12.67
CA GLY A 89 15.31 -10.95 -13.50
C GLY A 89 14.30 -10.12 -14.29
N CYS A 90 13.64 -9.14 -13.66
CA CYS A 90 12.72 -8.22 -14.35
C CYS A 90 13.41 -7.42 -15.47
N TYR A 91 14.66 -7.01 -15.25
CA TYR A 91 15.47 -6.35 -16.31
C TYR A 91 15.68 -7.25 -17.53
N TYR A 92 15.95 -8.54 -17.32
CA TYR A 92 16.17 -9.52 -18.39
C TYR A 92 14.89 -10.22 -18.87
N SER A 93 13.70 -9.81 -18.40
CA SER A 93 12.46 -10.45 -18.81
C SER A 93 12.18 -10.25 -20.31
N THR A 94 11.80 -11.33 -20.98
CA THR A 94 11.51 -11.37 -22.41
C THR A 94 10.05 -11.61 -22.73
N SER A 95 9.22 -11.85 -21.72
CA SER A 95 7.77 -12.04 -21.86
C SER A 95 7.01 -11.44 -20.68
N ILE A 96 5.71 -11.16 -20.90
CA ILE A 96 4.85 -10.62 -19.84
C ILE A 96 4.65 -11.63 -18.70
N GLU A 97 4.57 -12.91 -19.00
CA GLU A 97 4.42 -13.98 -18.01
C GLU A 97 5.64 -14.06 -17.09
N SER A 98 6.84 -14.00 -17.67
CA SER A 98 8.08 -13.97 -16.88
C SER A 98 8.13 -12.73 -15.96
N LEU A 99 7.71 -11.58 -16.46
CA LEU A 99 7.64 -10.35 -15.68
C LEU A 99 6.62 -10.49 -14.53
N ILE A 100 5.44 -11.07 -14.76
CA ILE A 100 4.41 -11.30 -13.74
C ILE A 100 4.96 -12.13 -12.57
N TRP A 101 5.62 -13.27 -12.86
CA TRP A 101 6.19 -14.14 -11.83
C TRP A 101 7.35 -13.48 -11.09
N LEU A 102 8.23 -12.79 -11.81
CA LEU A 102 9.36 -12.08 -11.19
C LEU A 102 8.89 -10.94 -10.29
N ARG A 103 7.82 -10.23 -10.66
CA ARG A 103 7.19 -9.19 -9.84
C ARG A 103 6.58 -9.77 -8.56
N LEU A 104 5.97 -10.95 -8.60
CA LEU A 104 5.49 -11.65 -7.42
C LEU A 104 6.65 -11.95 -6.45
N ILE A 105 7.76 -12.51 -6.96
CA ILE A 105 8.95 -12.84 -6.15
C ILE A 105 9.59 -11.56 -5.59
N GLN A 106 9.69 -10.52 -6.41
CA GLN A 106 10.21 -9.21 -6.00
C GLN A 106 9.40 -8.62 -4.86
N ALA A 107 8.07 -8.75 -4.91
CA ALA A 107 7.17 -8.24 -3.87
C ALA A 107 7.33 -8.98 -2.53
N ILE A 108 7.49 -10.31 -2.57
CA ILE A 108 7.81 -11.10 -1.36
C ILE A 108 9.09 -10.56 -0.73
N GLY A 109 10.14 -10.31 -1.53
CA GLY A 109 11.38 -9.72 -1.05
C GLY A 109 11.20 -8.31 -0.47
N SER A 110 10.43 -7.46 -1.15
CA SER A 110 10.13 -6.08 -0.71
C SER A 110 9.37 -6.03 0.61
N CYS A 111 8.45 -6.96 0.84
CA CYS A 111 7.64 -7.02 2.04
C CYS A 111 8.48 -7.16 3.32
N ALA A 112 9.61 -7.88 3.25
CA ALA A 112 10.56 -8.00 4.36
C ALA A 112 11.02 -6.62 4.87
N ALA A 113 11.32 -5.71 3.95
CA ALA A 113 11.80 -4.37 4.27
C ALA A 113 10.75 -3.55 5.02
N GLY A 114 9.51 -3.53 4.53
CA GLY A 114 8.41 -2.80 5.16
C GLY A 114 8.05 -3.35 6.55
N VAL A 115 7.89 -4.68 6.68
CA VAL A 115 7.51 -5.31 7.95
C VAL A 115 8.63 -5.20 8.97
N ALA A 116 9.89 -5.43 8.57
CA ALA A 116 11.04 -5.32 9.47
C ALA A 116 11.24 -3.87 9.95
N SER A 117 11.09 -2.86 9.09
CA SER A 117 11.26 -1.46 9.48
C SER A 117 10.30 -1.07 10.60
N MET A 118 9.02 -1.41 10.48
CA MET A 118 8.00 -1.13 11.49
C MET A 118 8.24 -1.87 12.81
N ALA A 119 8.71 -3.13 12.74
CA ALA A 119 9.07 -3.91 13.94
C ALA A 119 10.30 -3.30 14.63
N MET A 120 11.34 -2.94 13.88
CA MET A 120 12.59 -2.40 14.43
C MET A 120 12.41 -1.03 15.07
N VAL A 121 11.46 -0.19 14.62
CA VAL A 121 11.13 1.06 15.33
C VAL A 121 10.73 0.75 16.77
N ARG A 122 9.84 -0.23 16.98
CA ARG A 122 9.37 -0.61 18.32
C ARG A 122 10.46 -1.21 19.19
N ASP A 123 11.44 -1.89 18.56
CA ASP A 123 12.51 -2.59 19.27
C ASP A 123 13.67 -1.65 19.66
N ILE A 124 13.97 -0.63 18.84
CA ILE A 124 15.18 0.20 18.96
C ILE A 124 14.93 1.48 19.77
N PHE A 125 13.75 2.07 19.61
CA PHE A 125 13.46 3.40 20.15
C PHE A 125 12.58 3.31 21.40
N PRO A 126 12.74 4.24 22.37
CA PRO A 126 11.85 4.37 23.51
C PRO A 126 10.41 4.67 23.07
N LEU A 127 9.44 4.31 23.91
CA LEU A 127 8.01 4.45 23.60
C LEU A 127 7.63 5.91 23.26
N GLU A 128 8.27 6.87 23.92
CA GLU A 128 8.04 8.31 23.74
C GLU A 128 8.49 8.80 22.35
N GLU A 129 9.53 8.17 21.78
CA GLU A 129 10.05 8.52 20.45
C GLU A 129 9.36 7.75 19.31
N ASN A 130 8.77 6.60 19.61
CA ASN A 130 8.16 5.73 18.60
C ASN A 130 7.14 6.48 17.73
N ALA A 131 6.26 7.27 18.34
CA ALA A 131 5.23 8.01 17.62
C ALA A 131 5.84 8.98 16.60
N ARG A 132 6.94 9.66 16.96
CA ARG A 132 7.65 10.59 16.07
C ARG A 132 8.29 9.84 14.88
N ILE A 133 8.91 8.69 15.14
CA ILE A 133 9.58 7.92 14.10
C ILE A 133 8.55 7.28 13.17
N PHE A 134 7.47 6.71 13.70
CA PHE A 134 6.37 6.23 12.87
C PHE A 134 5.79 7.34 11.99
N ALA A 135 5.62 8.55 12.52
CA ALA A 135 5.16 9.70 11.72
C ALA A 135 6.12 10.01 10.56
N LEU A 136 7.45 9.93 10.78
CA LEU A 136 8.44 10.09 9.71
C LEU A 136 8.34 8.97 8.66
N LEU A 137 8.18 7.71 9.08
CA LEU A 137 8.00 6.60 8.13
C LEU A 137 6.71 6.74 7.32
N ILE A 138 5.61 7.17 7.95
CA ILE A 138 4.35 7.46 7.27
C ILE A 138 4.50 8.61 6.28
N LEU A 139 5.27 9.66 6.65
CA LEU A 139 5.58 10.75 5.72
C LEU A 139 6.35 10.25 4.49
N ILE A 140 7.32 9.33 4.66
CA ILE A 140 8.06 8.71 3.55
C ILE A 140 7.12 7.88 2.67
N LEU A 141 6.24 7.07 3.27
CA LEU A 141 5.20 6.33 2.54
C LEU A 141 4.30 7.26 1.73
N GLY A 142 3.92 8.40 2.30
CA GLY A 142 3.10 9.40 1.65
C GLY A 142 3.84 10.19 0.56
N ALA A 143 5.13 10.52 0.75
CA ALA A 143 5.93 11.24 -0.23
C ALA A 143 6.35 10.36 -1.43
N SER A 144 6.47 9.05 -1.22
CA SER A 144 6.91 8.12 -2.27
C SER A 144 6.05 8.17 -3.53
N PRO A 145 4.70 8.18 -3.47
CA PRO A 145 3.85 8.30 -4.66
C PRO A 145 3.95 9.64 -5.39
N MET A 146 4.48 10.69 -4.74
CA MET A 146 4.75 11.95 -5.41
C MET A 146 6.05 11.91 -6.21
N ILE A 147 7.06 11.23 -5.70
CA ILE A 147 8.42 11.22 -6.24
C ILE A 147 8.59 10.08 -7.25
N ALA A 148 8.15 8.86 -6.91
CA ALA A 148 8.45 7.66 -7.67
C ALA A 148 7.89 7.69 -9.10
N PRO A 149 6.61 8.04 -9.37
CA PRO A 149 6.11 8.11 -10.76
C PRO A 149 6.76 9.23 -11.56
N THR A 150 7.11 10.34 -10.90
CA THR A 150 7.80 11.46 -11.56
C THR A 150 9.18 11.00 -12.02
N VAL A 151 9.97 10.40 -11.13
CA VAL A 151 11.29 9.82 -11.48
C VAL A 151 11.13 8.74 -12.56
N GLY A 152 10.17 7.82 -12.41
CA GLY A 152 9.88 6.78 -13.39
C GLY A 152 9.52 7.33 -14.76
N GLY A 153 8.73 8.41 -14.82
CA GLY A 153 8.36 9.10 -16.05
C GLY A 153 9.58 9.70 -16.78
N TYR A 154 10.51 10.33 -16.05
CA TYR A 154 11.75 10.84 -16.63
C TYR A 154 12.67 9.70 -17.09
N VAL A 155 12.84 8.65 -16.27
CA VAL A 155 13.66 7.48 -16.62
C VAL A 155 13.12 6.80 -17.88
N THR A 156 11.83 6.56 -17.96
CA THR A 156 11.18 5.91 -19.12
C THR A 156 11.25 6.78 -20.38
N ALA A 157 11.19 8.12 -20.23
CA ALA A 157 11.26 9.04 -21.35
C ALA A 157 12.68 9.18 -21.96
N VAL A 158 13.72 9.01 -21.15
CA VAL A 158 15.12 9.20 -21.58
C VAL A 158 15.79 7.87 -21.92
N PHE A 159 15.48 6.84 -21.14
CA PHE A 159 16.01 5.50 -21.29
C PHE A 159 14.89 4.55 -21.72
N ASN A 160 15.00 3.28 -21.36
CA ASN A 160 13.95 2.29 -21.51
C ASN A 160 13.38 1.86 -20.15
N TRP A 161 12.22 1.20 -20.16
CA TRP A 161 11.54 0.76 -18.95
C TRP A 161 12.35 -0.24 -18.11
N HIS A 162 13.29 -1.01 -18.71
CA HIS A 162 14.12 -1.99 -18.01
C HIS A 162 15.02 -1.31 -16.97
N ILE A 163 15.49 -0.08 -17.24
CA ILE A 163 16.37 0.68 -16.33
C ILE A 163 15.71 0.94 -14.97
N ILE A 164 14.39 1.00 -14.92
CA ILE A 164 13.65 1.13 -13.66
C ILE A 164 14.03 -0.01 -12.70
N PHE A 165 14.10 -1.24 -13.19
CA PHE A 165 14.45 -2.41 -12.37
C PHE A 165 15.91 -2.40 -11.93
N ILE A 166 16.81 -1.85 -12.75
CA ILE A 166 18.21 -1.63 -12.36
C ILE A 166 18.28 -0.63 -11.20
N ILE A 167 17.59 0.50 -11.30
CA ILE A 167 17.56 1.52 -10.24
C ILE A 167 17.02 0.93 -8.95
N LEU A 168 15.90 0.20 -9.01
CA LEU A 168 15.29 -0.47 -7.87
C LEU A 168 16.23 -1.51 -7.25
N GLY A 169 16.92 -2.30 -8.09
CA GLY A 169 17.91 -3.29 -7.65
C GLY A 169 19.10 -2.63 -6.95
N ILE A 170 19.65 -1.54 -7.51
CA ILE A 170 20.74 -0.77 -6.89
C ILE A 170 20.27 -0.16 -5.55
N MET A 171 19.07 0.42 -5.52
CA MET A 171 18.50 0.96 -4.28
C MET A 171 18.43 -0.12 -3.19
N ALA A 172 17.93 -1.31 -3.52
CA ALA A 172 17.88 -2.42 -2.57
C ALA A 172 19.27 -2.92 -2.16
N ALA A 173 20.25 -2.93 -3.07
CA ALA A 173 21.63 -3.32 -2.77
C ALA A 173 22.30 -2.33 -1.80
N VAL A 174 22.10 -1.02 -2.01
CA VAL A 174 22.57 0.02 -1.09
C VAL A 174 21.90 -0.14 0.28
N ILE A 175 20.59 -0.38 0.31
CA ILE A 175 19.86 -0.63 1.56
C ILE A 175 20.42 -1.88 2.25
N LEU A 176 20.61 -2.98 1.54
CA LEU A 176 21.17 -4.22 2.10
C LEU A 176 22.56 -3.97 2.70
N PHE A 177 23.43 -3.27 1.97
CA PHE A 177 24.75 -2.87 2.47
C PHE A 177 24.65 -2.08 3.77
N THR A 178 23.79 -1.07 3.81
CA THR A 178 23.62 -0.25 5.04
C THR A 178 23.03 -1.05 6.20
N VAL A 179 22.12 -1.97 5.94
CA VAL A 179 21.53 -2.87 6.95
C VAL A 179 22.59 -3.83 7.52
N ILE A 180 23.49 -4.35 6.69
CA ILE A 180 24.56 -5.26 7.15
C ILE A 180 25.51 -4.54 8.11
N PHE A 181 26.00 -3.38 7.71
CA PHE A 181 27.09 -2.70 8.42
C PHE A 181 26.66 -1.73 9.50
N PHE A 182 25.50 -1.07 9.36
CA PHE A 182 25.12 0.04 10.25
C PHE A 182 23.87 -0.26 11.10
N LEU A 183 23.00 -1.20 10.71
CA LEU A 183 21.79 -1.49 11.48
C LEU A 183 22.10 -2.59 12.51
N PRO A 184 21.86 -2.37 13.83
CA PRO A 184 22.03 -3.41 14.84
C PRO A 184 20.91 -4.46 14.75
N GLU A 185 21.17 -5.69 15.25
CA GLU A 185 20.07 -6.62 15.53
C GLU A 185 19.28 -6.07 16.73
N SER A 186 17.98 -5.89 16.56
CA SER A 186 17.12 -5.24 17.55
C SER A 186 16.31 -6.20 18.39
N TYR A 187 16.21 -7.46 17.97
CA TYR A 187 15.38 -8.46 18.63
C TYR A 187 16.13 -9.80 18.79
N LYS A 188 16.13 -10.34 19.99
CA LYS A 188 16.71 -11.66 20.25
C LYS A 188 15.79 -12.75 19.66
N PRO A 189 16.31 -13.64 18.77
CA PRO A 189 15.52 -14.71 18.18
C PRO A 189 14.83 -15.57 19.23
N ASP A 190 13.52 -15.76 19.13
CA ASP A 190 12.79 -16.68 19.99
C ASP A 190 12.77 -18.08 19.39
N LYS A 191 13.67 -18.94 19.85
CA LYS A 191 13.77 -20.33 19.38
C LYS A 191 12.53 -21.18 19.72
N ASN A 192 11.71 -20.75 20.66
CA ASN A 192 10.48 -21.45 21.06
C ASN A 192 9.26 -21.02 20.26
N TYR A 193 9.37 -19.92 19.50
CA TYR A 193 8.28 -19.46 18.63
C TYR A 193 7.98 -20.52 17.57
N SER A 194 6.74 -21.01 17.53
CA SER A 194 6.33 -22.09 16.63
C SER A 194 6.04 -21.54 15.22
N LEU A 195 6.76 -22.07 14.22
CA LEU A 195 6.45 -21.82 12.80
C LEU A 195 5.48 -22.86 12.21
N LYS A 196 4.88 -23.73 13.04
CA LYS A 196 3.87 -24.68 12.56
C LYS A 196 2.68 -23.91 11.99
N PRO A 197 2.16 -24.30 10.81
CA PRO A 197 1.07 -23.58 10.15
C PRO A 197 -0.20 -23.48 11.02
N ILE A 198 -0.57 -24.56 11.70
CA ILE A 198 -1.81 -24.65 12.47
C ILE A 198 -1.92 -23.58 13.58
N PRO A 199 -0.93 -23.40 14.49
CA PRO A 199 -0.97 -22.32 15.47
C PRO A 199 -1.06 -20.93 14.85
N ILE A 200 -0.34 -20.67 13.75
CA ILE A 200 -0.35 -19.40 13.05
C ILE A 200 -1.74 -19.14 12.44
N ILE A 201 -2.29 -20.12 11.73
CA ILE A 201 -3.63 -20.03 11.14
C ILE A 201 -4.68 -19.81 12.23
N ASN A 202 -4.60 -20.54 13.34
CA ASN A 202 -5.54 -20.37 14.45
C ASN A 202 -5.49 -18.97 15.06
N SER A 203 -4.30 -18.37 15.15
CA SER A 203 -4.14 -16.99 15.61
C SER A 203 -4.83 -15.99 14.66
N PHE A 204 -4.69 -16.16 13.34
CA PHE A 204 -5.38 -15.33 12.35
C PHE A 204 -6.90 -15.57 12.36
N LEU A 205 -7.33 -16.84 12.51
CA LEU A 205 -8.75 -17.19 12.61
C LEU A 205 -9.41 -16.60 13.87
N ALA A 206 -8.68 -16.51 14.98
CA ALA A 206 -9.17 -15.85 16.19
C ALA A 206 -9.41 -14.35 15.95
N VAL A 207 -8.50 -13.69 15.24
CA VAL A 207 -8.62 -12.26 14.90
C VAL A 207 -9.79 -12.01 13.95
N ILE A 208 -9.92 -12.81 12.87
CA ILE A 208 -10.97 -12.57 11.86
C ILE A 208 -12.39 -12.86 12.37
N LYS A 209 -12.54 -13.64 13.43
CA LYS A 209 -13.85 -13.90 14.05
C LYS A 209 -14.39 -12.73 14.87
N GLU A 210 -13.53 -11.75 15.21
CA GLU A 210 -13.96 -10.58 15.99
C GLU A 210 -14.84 -9.67 15.13
N PRO A 211 -16.12 -9.41 15.53
CA PRO A 211 -17.06 -8.63 14.74
C PRO A 211 -16.57 -7.22 14.40
N GLN A 212 -15.90 -6.56 15.33
CA GLN A 212 -15.36 -5.23 15.13
C GLN A 212 -14.20 -5.26 14.12
N PHE A 213 -13.34 -6.29 14.19
CA PHE A 213 -12.24 -6.45 13.25
C PHE A 213 -12.76 -6.66 11.82
N TYR A 214 -13.54 -7.72 11.57
CA TYR A 214 -13.95 -8.01 10.19
C TYR A 214 -14.78 -6.89 9.58
N THR A 215 -15.63 -6.22 10.38
CA THR A 215 -16.45 -5.10 9.88
C THR A 215 -15.57 -3.96 9.35
N TYR A 216 -14.68 -3.44 10.19
CA TYR A 216 -13.89 -2.28 9.82
C TYR A 216 -12.72 -2.63 8.89
N SER A 217 -12.12 -3.82 9.01
CA SER A 217 -11.05 -4.25 8.10
C SER A 217 -11.55 -4.49 6.67
N PHE A 218 -12.69 -5.18 6.48
CA PHE A 218 -13.26 -5.34 5.16
C PHE A 218 -13.77 -4.03 4.56
N ALA A 219 -14.48 -3.21 5.35
CA ALA A 219 -14.93 -1.90 4.88
C ALA A 219 -13.75 -1.03 4.46
N GLY A 220 -12.70 -0.95 5.29
CA GLY A 220 -11.48 -0.21 4.98
C GLY A 220 -10.73 -0.77 3.78
N ALA A 221 -10.61 -2.10 3.66
CA ALA A 221 -9.90 -2.74 2.57
C ALA A 221 -10.62 -2.55 1.21
N PHE A 222 -11.95 -2.63 1.17
CA PHE A 222 -12.72 -2.32 -0.03
C PHE A 222 -12.71 -0.83 -0.39
N ALA A 223 -12.75 0.08 0.59
CA ALA A 223 -12.57 1.50 0.34
C ALA A 223 -11.18 1.79 -0.24
N PHE A 224 -10.14 1.17 0.32
CA PHE A 224 -8.74 1.29 -0.12
C PHE A 224 -8.49 0.64 -1.48
N ALA A 225 -9.27 -0.39 -1.86
CA ALA A 225 -9.18 -1.02 -3.17
C ALA A 225 -9.36 -0.01 -4.32
N SER A 226 -10.15 1.06 -4.13
CA SER A 226 -10.28 2.14 -5.11
C SER A 226 -8.95 2.83 -5.44
N LEU A 227 -8.03 2.97 -4.46
CA LEU A 227 -6.67 3.47 -4.69
C LEU A 227 -5.88 2.53 -5.60
N PHE A 228 -5.93 1.21 -5.33
CA PHE A 228 -5.21 0.24 -6.15
C PHE A 228 -5.77 0.14 -7.57
N VAL A 229 -7.09 0.23 -7.73
CA VAL A 229 -7.75 0.31 -9.03
C VAL A 229 -7.29 1.55 -9.80
N TYR A 230 -7.23 2.72 -9.14
CA TYR A 230 -6.65 3.93 -9.72
C TYR A 230 -5.19 3.70 -10.14
N VAL A 231 -4.35 3.17 -9.26
CA VAL A 231 -2.93 2.94 -9.54
C VAL A 231 -2.76 2.05 -10.77
N ALA A 232 -3.51 0.94 -10.87
CA ALA A 232 -3.42 0.00 -11.99
C ALA A 232 -4.04 0.51 -13.29
N GLY A 233 -5.14 1.25 -13.21
CA GLY A 233 -5.88 1.76 -14.38
C GLY A 233 -5.38 3.11 -14.90
N SER A 234 -4.67 3.88 -14.07
CA SER A 234 -4.26 5.25 -14.43
C SER A 234 -3.32 5.33 -15.64
N PRO A 235 -2.37 4.39 -15.90
CA PRO A 235 -1.56 4.43 -17.11
C PRO A 235 -2.42 4.35 -18.39
N LEU A 236 -3.39 3.43 -18.42
CA LEU A 236 -4.32 3.29 -19.53
C LEU A 236 -5.12 4.59 -19.72
N VAL A 237 -5.73 5.09 -18.65
CA VAL A 237 -6.62 6.27 -18.73
C VAL A 237 -5.84 7.53 -19.13
N PHE A 238 -4.73 7.83 -18.46
CA PHE A 238 -4.01 9.09 -18.72
C PHE A 238 -3.12 9.02 -19.96
N MET A 239 -2.36 7.94 -20.16
CA MET A 239 -1.38 7.90 -21.25
C MET A 239 -1.94 7.34 -22.56
N GLU A 240 -2.90 6.39 -22.52
CA GLU A 240 -3.45 5.84 -23.75
C GLU A 240 -4.75 6.52 -24.21
N ILE A 241 -5.70 6.82 -23.28
CA ILE A 241 -6.96 7.48 -23.63
C ILE A 241 -6.74 8.99 -23.80
N PHE A 242 -6.21 9.67 -22.77
CA PHE A 242 -5.99 11.12 -22.82
C PHE A 242 -4.66 11.54 -23.46
N LYS A 243 -3.82 10.58 -23.93
CA LYS A 243 -2.53 10.84 -24.61
C LYS A 243 -1.57 11.73 -23.83
N VAL A 244 -1.63 11.66 -22.51
CA VAL A 244 -0.71 12.42 -21.63
C VAL A 244 0.70 11.81 -21.72
N SER A 245 1.71 12.67 -21.78
CA SER A 245 3.12 12.20 -21.78
C SER A 245 3.51 11.52 -20.46
N THR A 246 4.49 10.63 -20.48
CA THR A 246 5.00 9.94 -19.28
C THR A 246 5.46 10.92 -18.19
N LYS A 247 6.08 12.05 -18.58
CA LYS A 247 6.48 13.11 -17.65
C LYS A 247 5.28 13.80 -17.01
N THR A 248 4.29 14.19 -17.83
CA THR A 248 3.06 14.83 -17.35
C THR A 248 2.24 13.88 -16.48
N TYR A 249 2.20 12.59 -16.81
CA TYR A 249 1.59 11.56 -15.98
C TYR A 249 2.18 11.54 -14.56
N GLY A 250 3.51 11.59 -14.43
CA GLY A 250 4.18 11.66 -13.14
C GLY A 250 3.72 12.88 -12.31
N TRP A 251 3.58 14.06 -12.92
CA TRP A 251 3.08 15.25 -12.24
C TRP A 251 1.60 15.16 -11.84
N ILE A 252 0.75 14.58 -12.69
CA ILE A 252 -0.66 14.33 -12.37
C ILE A 252 -0.74 13.39 -11.17
N PHE A 253 0.04 12.31 -11.18
CA PHE A 253 0.06 11.34 -10.08
C PHE A 253 0.54 11.99 -8.77
N ALA A 254 1.58 12.82 -8.83
CA ALA A 254 2.06 13.59 -7.68
C ALA A 254 0.96 14.53 -7.13
N GLY A 255 0.25 15.26 -8.01
CA GLY A 255 -0.85 16.12 -7.60
C GLY A 255 -2.01 15.38 -6.96
N LEU A 256 -2.38 14.22 -7.49
CA LEU A 256 -3.42 13.35 -6.92
C LEU A 256 -3.01 12.77 -5.55
N SER A 257 -1.73 12.45 -5.38
CA SER A 257 -1.19 11.98 -4.10
C SER A 257 -1.28 13.03 -3.00
N ILE A 258 -1.23 14.32 -3.33
CA ILE A 258 -1.47 15.42 -2.37
C ILE A 258 -2.89 15.31 -1.78
N GLY A 259 -3.89 14.95 -2.59
CA GLY A 259 -5.26 14.73 -2.11
C GLY A 259 -5.34 13.60 -1.08
N PHE A 260 -4.72 12.46 -1.36
CA PHE A 260 -4.68 11.31 -0.45
C PHE A 260 -3.96 11.64 0.86
N ILE A 261 -2.75 12.20 0.77
CA ILE A 261 -1.92 12.50 1.95
C ILE A 261 -2.50 13.67 2.74
N GLY A 262 -2.90 14.74 2.06
CA GLY A 262 -3.46 15.93 2.69
C GLY A 262 -4.76 15.63 3.43
N SER A 263 -5.63 14.82 2.85
CA SER A 263 -6.88 14.41 3.50
C SER A 263 -6.63 13.54 4.75
N SER A 264 -5.60 12.70 4.73
CA SER A 264 -5.18 11.96 5.93
C SER A 264 -4.70 12.88 7.05
N GLN A 265 -4.07 14.02 6.74
CA GLN A 265 -3.73 15.04 7.75
C GLN A 265 -4.98 15.81 8.23
N VAL A 266 -5.92 16.12 7.32
CA VAL A 266 -7.22 16.72 7.69
C VAL A 266 -7.99 15.80 8.65
N ASN A 267 -7.85 14.49 8.52
CA ASN A 267 -8.47 13.53 9.44
C ASN A 267 -8.07 13.77 10.90
N ASN A 268 -6.82 14.19 11.18
CA ASN A 268 -6.38 14.53 12.54
C ASN A 268 -7.15 15.74 13.14
N LEU A 269 -7.59 16.66 12.28
CA LEU A 269 -8.43 17.78 12.71
C LEU A 269 -9.87 17.34 12.94
N LEU A 270 -10.39 16.44 12.10
CA LEU A 270 -11.74 15.89 12.24
C LEU A 270 -11.88 15.07 13.53
N LEU A 271 -10.86 14.29 13.90
CA LEU A 271 -10.83 13.49 15.13
C LEU A 271 -10.90 14.33 16.42
N LYS A 272 -10.61 15.65 16.37
CA LYS A 272 -10.81 16.55 17.51
C LYS A 272 -12.29 16.83 17.81
N LYS A 273 -13.20 16.61 16.84
CA LYS A 273 -14.63 16.92 16.95
C LYS A 273 -15.55 15.72 16.76
N TYR A 274 -15.11 14.73 16.01
CA TYR A 274 -15.95 13.61 15.59
C TYR A 274 -15.30 12.26 15.91
N LYS A 275 -16.10 11.25 16.24
CA LYS A 275 -15.62 9.89 16.44
C LYS A 275 -15.24 9.23 15.12
N SER A 276 -14.21 8.37 15.13
CA SER A 276 -13.73 7.62 13.94
C SER A 276 -14.85 6.94 13.14
N GLU A 277 -15.90 6.48 13.82
CA GLU A 277 -17.06 5.83 13.18
C GLU A 277 -17.94 6.78 12.38
N GLN A 278 -18.08 8.01 12.85
CA GLN A 278 -18.83 9.04 12.12
C GLN A 278 -18.05 9.46 10.89
N ILE A 279 -16.74 9.63 11.05
CA ILE A 279 -15.84 10.05 9.97
C ILE A 279 -15.80 8.99 8.86
N ILE A 280 -15.62 7.71 9.19
CA ILE A 280 -15.58 6.65 8.17
C ILE A 280 -16.92 6.50 7.46
N MET A 281 -18.05 6.68 8.16
CA MET A 281 -19.39 6.60 7.57
C MET A 281 -19.58 7.70 6.53
N VAL A 282 -19.26 8.94 6.89
CA VAL A 282 -19.40 10.10 5.98
C VAL A 282 -18.44 9.96 4.80
N ALA A 283 -17.17 9.64 5.05
CA ALA A 283 -16.17 9.47 3.99
C ALA A 283 -16.56 8.36 2.99
N SER A 284 -17.02 7.20 3.50
CA SER A 284 -17.48 6.10 2.64
C SER A 284 -18.75 6.45 1.85
N SER A 285 -19.67 7.23 2.43
CA SER A 285 -20.87 7.69 1.72
C SER A 285 -20.52 8.67 0.59
N ILE A 286 -19.63 9.63 0.84
CA ILE A 286 -19.14 10.55 -0.19
C ILE A 286 -18.38 9.77 -1.27
N GLN A 287 -17.58 8.78 -0.90
CA GLN A 287 -16.84 7.92 -1.83
C GLN A 287 -17.79 7.20 -2.79
N VAL A 288 -18.91 6.62 -2.30
CA VAL A 288 -19.91 5.95 -3.14
C VAL A 288 -20.57 6.94 -4.09
N ILE A 289 -21.02 8.11 -3.60
CA ILE A 289 -21.64 9.15 -4.45
C ILE A 289 -20.69 9.57 -5.55
N THR A 290 -19.43 9.88 -5.18
CA THR A 290 -18.40 10.30 -6.16
C THR A 290 -18.13 9.20 -7.18
N ALA A 291 -18.04 7.93 -6.75
CA ALA A 291 -17.77 6.81 -7.64
C ALA A 291 -18.94 6.58 -8.63
N LEU A 292 -20.19 6.73 -8.19
CA LEU A 292 -21.36 6.63 -9.07
C LEU A 292 -21.41 7.78 -10.07
N VAL A 293 -21.15 9.02 -9.64
CA VAL A 293 -21.07 10.19 -10.53
C VAL A 293 -19.94 10.00 -11.54
N PHE A 294 -18.80 9.48 -11.10
CA PHE A 294 -17.64 9.21 -11.98
C PHE A 294 -17.95 8.12 -13.01
N LEU A 295 -18.61 7.05 -12.60
CA LEU A 295 -19.02 5.96 -13.50
C LEU A 295 -20.05 6.46 -14.53
N THR A 296 -21.13 7.11 -14.08
CA THR A 296 -22.19 7.61 -14.98
C THR A 296 -21.68 8.65 -15.96
N GLY A 297 -20.81 9.56 -15.49
CA GLY A 297 -20.18 10.56 -16.34
C GLY A 297 -19.24 9.98 -17.40
N ASN A 298 -18.51 8.88 -17.07
CA ASN A 298 -17.71 8.15 -18.08
C ASN A 298 -18.57 7.38 -19.09
N LEU A 299 -19.67 6.77 -18.65
CA LEU A 299 -20.62 6.12 -19.55
C LEU A 299 -21.23 7.11 -20.55
N SER A 300 -21.46 8.36 -20.10
CA SER A 300 -22.00 9.44 -20.93
C SER A 300 -20.93 10.26 -21.66
N ASN A 301 -19.64 9.91 -21.53
CA ASN A 301 -18.49 10.64 -22.10
C ASN A 301 -18.45 12.14 -21.73
N VAL A 302 -18.93 12.51 -20.52
CA VAL A 302 -18.97 13.90 -20.05
C VAL A 302 -17.61 14.37 -19.53
N PHE A 303 -16.80 13.45 -18.95
CA PHE A 303 -15.55 13.82 -18.32
C PHE A 303 -14.39 13.83 -19.31
N GLY A 304 -13.79 15.02 -19.52
CA GLY A 304 -12.45 15.14 -20.08
C GLY A 304 -11.37 14.92 -19.01
N LEU A 305 -10.11 15.20 -19.39
CA LEU A 305 -8.94 15.02 -18.51
C LEU A 305 -9.12 15.72 -17.13
N ALA A 306 -9.52 16.99 -17.14
CA ALA A 306 -9.69 17.77 -15.91
C ALA A 306 -10.78 17.19 -14.99
N GLY A 307 -11.92 16.79 -15.56
CA GLY A 307 -13.01 16.16 -14.82
C GLY A 307 -12.59 14.82 -14.22
N THR A 308 -11.86 14.00 -14.98
CA THR A 308 -11.31 12.72 -14.51
C THR A 308 -10.34 12.92 -13.35
N ILE A 309 -9.43 13.90 -13.45
CA ILE A 309 -8.50 14.27 -12.36
C ILE A 309 -9.28 14.69 -11.12
N ALA A 310 -10.30 15.55 -11.26
CA ALA A 310 -11.10 16.02 -10.13
C ALA A 310 -11.85 14.87 -9.43
N MET A 311 -12.48 13.95 -10.18
CA MET A 311 -13.19 12.81 -9.60
C MET A 311 -12.24 11.87 -8.85
N ILE A 312 -11.09 11.55 -9.45
CA ILE A 312 -10.07 10.71 -8.78
C ILE A 312 -9.54 11.41 -7.53
N PHE A 313 -9.28 12.73 -7.58
CA PHE A 313 -8.82 13.48 -6.43
C PHE A 313 -9.79 13.38 -5.24
N ILE A 314 -11.10 13.58 -5.47
CA ILE A 314 -12.12 13.44 -4.43
C ILE A 314 -12.16 12.00 -3.89
N MET A 315 -12.10 10.99 -4.77
CA MET A 315 -12.05 9.58 -4.37
C MET A 315 -10.86 9.29 -3.46
N LEU A 316 -9.67 9.77 -3.82
CA LEU A 316 -8.45 9.60 -3.03
C LEU A 316 -8.52 10.34 -1.68
N CYS A 317 -9.14 11.53 -1.63
CA CYS A 317 -9.40 12.22 -0.38
C CYS A 317 -10.30 11.37 0.56
N CYS A 318 -11.36 10.77 0.01
CA CYS A 318 -12.23 9.88 0.80
C CYS A 318 -11.47 8.67 1.35
N VAL A 319 -10.61 8.05 0.54
CA VAL A 319 -9.76 6.92 0.97
C VAL A 319 -8.77 7.36 2.05
N GLY A 320 -8.13 8.53 1.91
CA GLY A 320 -7.17 9.07 2.88
C GLY A 320 -7.81 9.36 4.25
N ILE A 321 -9.09 9.70 4.29
CA ILE A 321 -9.86 9.88 5.53
C ILE A 321 -10.36 8.53 6.07
N ALA A 322 -10.90 7.66 5.21
CA ALA A 322 -11.52 6.42 5.65
C ALA A 322 -10.51 5.39 6.19
N SER A 323 -9.35 5.26 5.54
CA SER A 323 -8.36 4.22 5.83
C SER A 323 -7.79 4.27 7.25
N PRO A 324 -7.30 5.40 7.80
CA PRO A 324 -6.77 5.44 9.15
C PRO A 324 -7.85 5.16 10.21
N ASN A 325 -9.09 5.62 9.98
CA ASN A 325 -10.21 5.35 10.89
C ASN A 325 -10.60 3.87 10.87
N ALA A 326 -10.67 3.25 9.69
CA ALA A 326 -10.93 1.81 9.56
C ALA A 326 -9.86 0.98 10.28
N SER A 327 -8.59 1.33 10.09
CA SER A 327 -7.46 0.64 10.73
C SER A 327 -7.51 0.77 12.25
N ALA A 328 -7.73 1.98 12.77
CA ALA A 328 -7.82 2.21 14.21
C ALA A 328 -8.98 1.43 14.85
N LEU A 329 -10.16 1.47 14.22
CA LEU A 329 -11.35 0.77 14.72
C LEU A 329 -11.21 -0.76 14.64
N SER A 330 -10.58 -1.30 13.59
CA SER A 330 -10.35 -2.74 13.45
C SER A 330 -9.34 -3.27 14.46
N LEU A 331 -8.31 -2.51 14.81
CA LEU A 331 -7.24 -2.93 15.70
C LEU A 331 -7.55 -2.68 17.20
N ALA A 332 -8.54 -1.86 17.52
CA ALA A 332 -8.89 -1.50 18.89
C ALA A 332 -9.10 -2.70 19.84
N PRO A 333 -9.71 -3.84 19.43
CA PRO A 333 -9.89 -4.99 20.32
C PRO A 333 -8.60 -5.76 20.67
N PHE A 334 -7.46 -5.50 19.98
CA PHE A 334 -6.28 -6.38 19.99
C PHE A 334 -5.04 -5.76 20.66
N SER A 335 -5.12 -5.47 21.96
CA SER A 335 -3.94 -4.96 22.70
C SER A 335 -2.80 -5.98 22.80
N LYS A 336 -3.12 -7.26 23.04
CA LYS A 336 -2.13 -8.35 23.22
C LYS A 336 -1.67 -9.00 21.92
N SER A 337 -2.49 -8.97 20.88
CA SER A 337 -2.23 -9.60 19.58
C SER A 337 -2.18 -8.59 18.43
N ALA A 338 -1.80 -7.35 18.73
CA ALA A 338 -1.77 -6.25 17.77
C ALA A 338 -0.91 -6.55 16.52
N GLY A 339 0.19 -7.28 16.67
CA GLY A 339 1.04 -7.69 15.55
C GLY A 339 0.32 -8.61 14.56
N THR A 340 -0.35 -9.66 15.06
CA THR A 340 -1.14 -10.58 14.23
C THR A 340 -2.30 -9.87 13.56
N ALA A 341 -3.02 -9.01 14.29
CA ALA A 341 -4.14 -8.25 13.76
C ALA A 341 -3.69 -7.25 12.66
N SER A 342 -2.58 -6.54 12.87
CA SER A 342 -2.02 -5.62 11.88
C SER A 342 -1.53 -6.34 10.62
N ALA A 343 -0.88 -7.51 10.77
CA ALA A 343 -0.44 -8.32 9.63
C ALA A 343 -1.65 -8.81 8.80
N LEU A 344 -2.72 -9.27 9.48
CA LEU A 344 -3.93 -9.70 8.79
C LEU A 344 -4.64 -8.53 8.10
N LEU A 345 -4.73 -7.37 8.75
CA LEU A 345 -5.30 -6.16 8.17
C LEU A 345 -4.55 -5.75 6.89
N GLY A 346 -3.21 -5.70 6.95
CA GLY A 346 -2.38 -5.39 5.79
C GLY A 346 -2.52 -6.41 4.66
N ALA A 347 -2.57 -7.71 5.00
CA ALA A 347 -2.79 -8.77 4.02
C ALA A 347 -4.17 -8.67 3.36
N MET A 348 -5.22 -8.32 4.11
CA MET A 348 -6.57 -8.10 3.58
C MET A 348 -6.63 -6.89 2.65
N GLN A 349 -6.02 -5.76 3.03
CA GLN A 349 -5.97 -4.57 2.18
C GLN A 349 -5.25 -4.84 0.86
N LEU A 350 -4.08 -5.46 0.92
CA LEU A 350 -3.29 -5.80 -0.27
C LEU A 350 -3.94 -6.92 -1.11
N GLY A 351 -4.53 -7.92 -0.47
CA GLY A 351 -5.21 -9.02 -1.15
C GLY A 351 -6.47 -8.56 -1.89
N LEU A 352 -7.33 -7.78 -1.24
CA LEU A 352 -8.51 -7.20 -1.90
C LEU A 352 -8.11 -6.15 -2.95
N GLY A 353 -7.06 -5.38 -2.70
CA GLY A 353 -6.46 -4.50 -3.70
C GLY A 353 -5.98 -5.27 -4.93
N SER A 354 -5.31 -6.40 -4.72
CA SER A 354 -4.89 -7.28 -5.82
C SER A 354 -6.07 -7.83 -6.63
N LEU A 355 -7.12 -8.29 -5.98
CA LEU A 355 -8.33 -8.76 -6.66
C LEU A 355 -8.98 -7.63 -7.48
N ALA A 356 -9.03 -6.43 -6.93
CA ALA A 356 -9.58 -5.27 -7.63
C ALA A 356 -8.71 -4.87 -8.84
N THR A 357 -7.38 -4.88 -8.71
CA THR A 357 -6.47 -4.60 -9.83
C THR A 357 -6.52 -5.70 -10.90
N PHE A 358 -6.60 -6.96 -10.48
CA PHE A 358 -6.81 -8.08 -11.40
C PHE A 358 -8.12 -7.93 -12.17
N SER A 359 -9.20 -7.49 -11.50
CA SER A 359 -10.48 -7.24 -12.19
C SER A 359 -10.36 -6.15 -13.27
N VAL A 360 -9.54 -5.12 -13.07
CA VAL A 360 -9.27 -4.10 -14.11
C VAL A 360 -8.61 -4.74 -15.33
N SER A 361 -7.66 -5.64 -15.12
CA SER A 361 -6.89 -6.26 -16.21
C SER A 361 -7.70 -7.26 -17.06
N MET A 362 -8.87 -7.69 -16.58
CA MET A 362 -9.78 -8.56 -17.35
C MET A 362 -10.51 -7.82 -18.49
N PHE A 363 -10.50 -6.48 -18.45
CA PHE A 363 -11.17 -5.67 -19.46
C PHE A 363 -10.15 -5.06 -20.39
N ASP A 364 -10.03 -5.63 -21.58
CA ASP A 364 -9.20 -5.10 -22.67
C ASP A 364 -10.01 -4.06 -23.47
N SER A 365 -10.29 -2.91 -22.84
CA SER A 365 -11.07 -1.85 -23.45
C SER A 365 -10.31 -0.52 -23.42
N HIS A 366 -10.33 0.22 -24.53
CA HIS A 366 -9.84 1.59 -24.59
C HIS A 366 -10.83 2.57 -23.94
N SER A 367 -11.30 2.24 -22.72
CA SER A 367 -12.30 2.99 -21.99
C SER A 367 -11.92 3.08 -20.50
N ALA A 368 -12.27 4.21 -19.86
CA ALA A 368 -12.14 4.39 -18.42
C ALA A 368 -13.25 3.66 -17.62
N VAL A 369 -14.27 3.13 -18.29
CA VAL A 369 -15.44 2.50 -17.65
C VAL A 369 -15.07 1.32 -16.75
N PRO A 370 -14.19 0.37 -17.13
CA PRO A 370 -13.79 -0.71 -16.23
C PRO A 370 -13.18 -0.20 -14.91
N MET A 371 -12.26 0.76 -14.99
CA MET A 371 -11.64 1.36 -13.80
C MET A 371 -12.71 2.00 -12.89
N THR A 372 -13.57 2.85 -13.45
CA THR A 372 -14.60 3.56 -12.67
C THR A 372 -15.68 2.63 -12.15
N GLY A 373 -16.03 1.58 -12.90
CA GLY A 373 -16.99 0.55 -12.49
C GLY A 373 -16.50 -0.25 -11.29
N ILE A 374 -15.25 -0.72 -11.33
CA ILE A 374 -14.65 -1.47 -10.21
C ILE A 374 -14.48 -0.56 -8.97
N MET A 375 -14.12 0.72 -9.16
CA MET A 375 -14.09 1.70 -8.07
C MET A 375 -15.48 1.87 -7.44
N ALA A 376 -16.54 1.95 -8.25
CA ALA A 376 -17.92 2.07 -7.76
C ALA A 376 -18.37 0.82 -7.00
N VAL A 377 -18.14 -0.37 -7.55
CA VAL A 377 -18.48 -1.64 -6.90
C VAL A 377 -17.74 -1.79 -5.57
N SER A 378 -16.43 -1.53 -5.55
CA SER A 378 -15.64 -1.61 -4.32
C SER A 378 -16.13 -0.62 -3.26
N SER A 379 -16.45 0.62 -3.64
CA SER A 379 -16.97 1.63 -2.72
C SER A 379 -18.35 1.26 -2.15
N ILE A 380 -19.24 0.71 -2.98
CA ILE A 380 -20.57 0.23 -2.56
C ILE A 380 -20.41 -0.93 -1.58
N ILE A 381 -19.56 -1.91 -1.88
CA ILE A 381 -19.29 -3.04 -0.97
C ILE A 381 -18.74 -2.53 0.36
N ALA A 382 -17.81 -1.58 0.35
CA ALA A 382 -17.25 -0.97 1.56
C ALA A 382 -18.35 -0.38 2.46
N LEU A 383 -19.25 0.41 1.87
CA LEU A 383 -20.36 1.02 2.61
C LEU A 383 -21.38 -0.02 3.11
N LEU A 384 -21.72 -1.02 2.31
CA LEU A 384 -22.64 -2.09 2.71
C LEU A 384 -22.05 -2.91 3.87
N VAL A 385 -20.77 -3.29 3.78
CA VAL A 385 -20.09 -3.99 4.88
C VAL A 385 -20.13 -3.16 6.16
N LEU A 386 -19.88 -1.85 6.06
CA LEU A 386 -19.92 -0.95 7.20
C LEU A 386 -21.33 -0.86 7.81
N LEU A 387 -22.36 -0.69 6.99
CA LEU A 387 -23.76 -0.56 7.45
C LEU A 387 -24.28 -1.85 8.10
N ILE A 388 -23.99 -3.01 7.48
CA ILE A 388 -24.45 -4.32 7.97
C ILE A 388 -23.63 -4.76 9.18
N GLY A 389 -22.30 -4.65 9.08
CA GLY A 389 -21.38 -5.14 10.11
C GLY A 389 -21.50 -4.41 11.43
N ARG A 390 -21.72 -3.09 11.41
CA ARG A 390 -21.93 -2.29 12.63
C ARG A 390 -23.08 -2.80 13.51
N ARG A 391 -24.11 -3.40 12.91
CA ARG A 391 -25.25 -3.96 13.65
C ARG A 391 -24.89 -5.25 14.42
N ARG A 392 -23.76 -5.89 14.08
CA ARG A 392 -23.30 -7.14 14.71
C ARG A 392 -22.28 -6.91 15.82
N ILE A 393 -21.80 -5.69 15.99
CA ILE A 393 -20.85 -5.35 17.07
C ILE A 393 -21.64 -5.12 18.35
N VAL A 394 -21.62 -6.10 19.25
CA VAL A 394 -22.34 -6.05 20.55
C VAL A 394 -21.46 -5.35 21.59
N ASN A 395 -20.21 -5.77 21.73
CA ASN A 395 -19.23 -5.22 22.68
C ASN A 395 -18.22 -4.35 21.93
N LYS A 396 -18.53 -3.07 21.84
CA LYS A 396 -17.71 -2.13 21.11
C LYS A 396 -16.53 -1.67 21.96
N VAL A 397 -15.32 -1.85 21.43
CA VAL A 397 -14.10 -1.28 22.01
C VAL A 397 -13.86 0.09 21.37
N GLU A 398 -13.93 1.15 22.17
CA GLU A 398 -13.61 2.50 21.70
C GLU A 398 -12.11 2.62 21.43
N VAL A 399 -11.77 3.40 20.41
CA VAL A 399 -10.38 3.79 20.17
C VAL A 399 -10.01 4.71 21.33
N SER A 400 -9.01 4.32 22.15
CA SER A 400 -8.50 5.18 23.19
C SER A 400 -8.01 6.47 22.56
N GLU A 401 -8.60 7.59 22.96
CA GLU A 401 -8.15 8.91 22.53
C GLU A 401 -6.67 9.06 22.90
N PRO A 402 -5.82 9.63 22.02
CA PRO A 402 -4.51 10.05 22.45
C PRO A 402 -4.72 11.03 23.59
N VAL A 403 -4.11 10.75 24.76
CA VAL A 403 -4.20 11.57 25.95
C VAL A 403 -3.79 13.00 25.59
N ALA A 404 -4.78 13.83 25.26
CA ALA A 404 -4.65 15.25 25.12
C ALA A 404 -4.60 15.81 26.55
N GLY A 405 -3.41 15.91 27.10
CA GLY A 405 -3.27 16.50 28.40
C GLY A 405 -2.04 16.03 29.19
N MET A 406 -0.87 16.43 28.77
CA MET A 406 0.24 16.79 29.68
C MET A 406 1.08 17.87 29.00
N ALA A 407 0.45 19.03 28.80
CA ALA A 407 1.17 20.29 28.67
C ALA A 407 0.99 21.01 30.00
N HIS A 408 1.92 20.79 30.90
CA HIS A 408 2.26 21.69 32.00
C HIS A 408 3.76 21.87 32.05
#